data_fa99cfbefb9b8e43c31fcc160ed82dcd
#
_entry.id   fa99cfbefb9b8e43c31fcc160ed82dcd
#
_cell.length_a   1.000
_cell.length_b   1.000
_cell.length_c   1.000
_cell.angle_alpha   90.00
_cell.angle_beta   90.00
_cell.angle_gamma   90.00
#
_symmetry.space_group_name_H-M   'P 1'
#
loop_
_entity.id
_entity.type
_entity.pdbx_description
1 polymer ?
#
loop_
_entity_poly.entity_id
_entity_poly.type
_entity_poly.pdbx_seq_one_letter_code
_entity_poly.pdbx_strand_id
1 'polypeptide(L)'
;MKTIILGKESILSTRLKKNLKNSEAFSTREIKNVEIVLNRIKKYKKINLIFNNFYPSKKIGLVNENSYGQFFDQSINFNSKLLSLINKKKINKIIYSSSASIYNSISHNYISTDGFNRKLYASTKINNENLIYNFCSKNNISYVIARIFNLYGSKNDEFSIISKIIECFKKNKLVKIFQGGSNIRDFIHIDDVVKVYAHILKNVKKNAVIDVGTGNGSKVIDVVNLFAPKLKYKKVIVSTQETDISIANLNPILDIYKNFKPRALDYYLKKELKYKTNKKLFFYKKKRHNLIQDIIDEYIIYGTGNAGLQVYDRLIKDGKEIYCFVDDNKSHQKKLIYGKKVLSFDQLQRLSSEKTINDIIIAIPSLNLKNMIKLRSKLKFFYNNVSFLPEKKNLLSDYISLSDIGNDGISNFINRKE
;
A
#
# COMPACT_ATOMS: atom_id res chain seq x y z
N MET A 1 5.65 12.65 -28.73
CA MET A 1 6.38 12.71 -27.44
C MET A 1 6.98 11.35 -27.15
N LYS A 2 8.23 11.30 -26.71
CA LYS A 2 8.95 10.05 -26.44
C LYS A 2 8.70 9.58 -25.01
N THR A 3 8.54 8.27 -24.80
CA THR A 3 8.45 7.66 -23.48
C THR A 3 9.73 6.90 -23.17
N ILE A 4 10.38 7.23 -22.07
CA ILE A 4 11.60 6.59 -21.57
C ILE A 4 11.19 5.66 -20.44
N ILE A 5 11.50 4.38 -20.59
CA ILE A 5 11.19 3.32 -19.61
C ILE A 5 12.49 2.91 -18.93
N LEU A 6 12.56 3.07 -17.63
CA LEU A 6 13.69 2.68 -16.79
C LEU A 6 13.46 1.29 -16.20
N GLY A 7 14.45 0.41 -16.28
CA GLY A 7 14.35 -1.00 -15.86
C GLY A 7 14.03 -1.94 -17.03
N LYS A 8 14.82 -1.88 -18.10
CA LYS A 8 14.66 -2.64 -19.36
C LYS A 8 14.40 -4.14 -19.15
N GLU A 9 15.00 -4.74 -18.14
CA GLU A 9 14.96 -6.17 -17.87
C GLU A 9 13.68 -6.64 -17.18
N SER A 10 12.87 -5.70 -16.72
CA SER A 10 11.59 -6.04 -16.08
C SER A 10 10.58 -6.56 -17.11
N ILE A 11 9.81 -7.58 -16.69
CA ILE A 11 8.73 -8.17 -17.50
C ILE A 11 7.73 -7.09 -17.93
N LEU A 12 7.36 -6.21 -17.01
CA LEU A 12 6.44 -5.10 -17.29
C LEU A 12 7.05 -4.11 -18.29
N SER A 13 8.34 -3.76 -18.16
CA SER A 13 9.02 -2.86 -19.10
C SER A 13 9.07 -3.43 -20.51
N THR A 14 9.35 -4.72 -20.65
CA THR A 14 9.33 -5.42 -21.93
C THR A 14 7.94 -5.36 -22.58
N ARG A 15 6.89 -5.56 -21.76
CA ARG A 15 5.51 -5.50 -22.25
C ARG A 15 5.08 -4.07 -22.58
N LEU A 16 5.47 -3.07 -21.78
CA LEU A 16 5.25 -1.66 -22.05
C LEU A 16 5.95 -1.22 -23.36
N LYS A 17 7.22 -1.57 -23.54
CA LYS A 17 7.97 -1.26 -24.75
C LYS A 17 7.29 -1.79 -26.01
N LYS A 18 6.77 -3.02 -25.94
CA LYS A 18 6.04 -3.66 -27.07
C LYS A 18 4.74 -2.91 -27.42
N ASN A 19 4.05 -2.35 -26.45
CA ASN A 19 2.72 -1.76 -26.64
C ASN A 19 2.71 -0.24 -26.77
N LEU A 20 3.75 0.46 -26.32
CA LEU A 20 3.89 1.90 -26.42
C LEU A 20 4.73 2.25 -27.65
N LYS A 21 4.07 2.61 -28.77
CA LYS A 21 4.70 2.82 -30.08
C LYS A 21 5.93 3.73 -30.07
N ASN A 22 5.97 4.75 -29.23
CA ASN A 22 7.08 5.71 -29.19
C ASN A 22 7.84 5.64 -27.85
N SER A 23 8.35 4.44 -27.51
CA SER A 23 9.07 4.19 -26.27
C SER A 23 10.47 3.63 -26.49
N GLU A 24 11.35 3.89 -25.52
CA GLU A 24 12.67 3.28 -25.38
C GLU A 24 12.86 2.81 -23.94
N ALA A 25 13.53 1.66 -23.78
CA ALA A 25 13.80 1.10 -22.45
C ALA A 25 15.30 1.02 -22.18
N PHE A 26 15.69 1.44 -20.98
CA PHE A 26 17.08 1.50 -20.54
C PHE A 26 17.32 0.61 -19.31
N SER A 27 18.49 -0.02 -19.27
CA SER A 27 18.93 -0.75 -18.08
C SER A 27 19.28 0.22 -16.95
N THR A 28 18.95 -0.18 -15.74
CA THR A 28 19.25 0.56 -14.51
C THR A 28 20.07 -0.27 -13.54
N ARG A 29 20.70 -1.34 -14.03
CA ARG A 29 21.51 -2.24 -13.20
C ARG A 29 22.76 -1.60 -12.65
N GLU A 30 23.27 -0.59 -13.35
CA GLU A 30 24.49 0.13 -12.99
C GLU A 30 24.22 1.63 -12.97
N ILE A 31 24.74 2.32 -11.96
CA ILE A 31 24.54 3.77 -11.79
C ILE A 31 25.12 4.56 -12.96
N LYS A 32 26.24 4.09 -13.57
CA LYS A 32 26.82 4.75 -14.75
C LYS A 32 25.86 4.85 -15.93
N ASN A 33 24.83 3.97 -16.02
CA ASN A 33 23.83 4.03 -17.08
C ASN A 33 22.94 5.29 -17.00
N VAL A 34 22.98 6.07 -15.92
CA VAL A 34 22.33 7.39 -15.84
C VAL A 34 22.80 8.31 -16.95
N GLU A 35 24.11 8.32 -17.27
CA GLU A 35 24.69 9.16 -18.32
C GLU A 35 24.20 8.75 -19.71
N ILE A 36 24.06 7.45 -19.97
CA ILE A 36 23.47 6.93 -21.21
C ILE A 36 22.04 7.43 -21.38
N VAL A 37 21.24 7.38 -20.31
CA VAL A 37 19.86 7.87 -20.32
C VAL A 37 19.83 9.39 -20.56
N LEU A 38 20.67 10.16 -19.86
CA LEU A 38 20.74 11.61 -20.00
C LEU A 38 21.14 12.03 -21.41
N ASN A 39 22.15 11.40 -22.01
CA ASN A 39 22.60 11.66 -23.36
C ASN A 39 21.49 11.35 -24.39
N ARG A 40 20.74 10.28 -24.16
CA ARG A 40 19.61 9.93 -25.04
C ARG A 40 18.49 10.94 -24.97
N ILE A 41 18.15 11.41 -23.75
CA ILE A 41 17.10 12.39 -23.50
C ILE A 41 17.40 13.75 -24.16
N LYS A 42 18.68 14.14 -24.29
CA LYS A 42 19.08 15.39 -24.95
C LYS A 42 18.45 15.55 -26.34
N LYS A 43 18.23 14.45 -27.06
CA LYS A 43 17.68 14.43 -28.45
C LYS A 43 16.19 14.77 -28.51
N TYR A 44 15.47 14.79 -27.39
CA TYR A 44 14.02 14.99 -27.39
C TYR A 44 13.64 16.34 -26.79
N LYS A 45 12.63 17.01 -27.37
CA LYS A 45 12.08 18.28 -26.85
C LYS A 45 11.30 18.04 -25.56
N LYS A 46 10.46 17.00 -25.50
CA LYS A 46 9.65 16.60 -24.34
C LYS A 46 9.57 15.08 -24.26
N ILE A 47 9.61 14.58 -23.04
CA ILE A 47 9.56 13.14 -22.73
C ILE A 47 8.58 12.83 -21.59
N ASN A 48 8.10 11.59 -21.58
CA ASN A 48 7.55 10.96 -20.38
C ASN A 48 8.57 9.99 -19.79
N LEU A 49 8.61 9.87 -18.47
CA LEU A 49 9.45 8.91 -17.77
C LEU A 49 8.58 7.86 -17.09
N ILE A 50 8.94 6.59 -17.25
CA ILE A 50 8.36 5.48 -16.49
C ILE A 50 9.48 4.86 -15.67
N PHE A 51 9.42 5.04 -14.34
CA PHE A 51 10.29 4.36 -13.41
C PHE A 51 9.69 2.99 -13.07
N ASN A 52 10.18 1.96 -13.72
CA ASN A 52 9.81 0.57 -13.49
C ASN A 52 11.03 -0.28 -13.11
N ASN A 53 12.05 0.37 -12.61
CA ASN A 53 13.26 -0.25 -12.14
C ASN A 53 13.17 -0.59 -10.65
N PHE A 54 13.75 -1.71 -10.32
CA PHE A 54 14.01 -2.14 -8.96
C PHE A 54 15.01 -3.31 -8.97
N TYR A 55 15.52 -3.64 -7.79
CA TYR A 55 16.31 -4.86 -7.61
C TYR A 55 15.50 -6.10 -8.03
N PRO A 56 16.08 -7.11 -8.68
CA PRO A 56 15.32 -8.24 -9.20
C PRO A 56 14.51 -8.97 -8.13
N SER A 57 13.19 -9.13 -8.35
CA SER A 57 12.25 -9.70 -7.37
C SER A 57 12.69 -11.06 -6.83
N LYS A 58 13.30 -11.89 -7.68
CA LYS A 58 13.83 -13.22 -7.30
C LYS A 58 15.00 -13.17 -6.29
N LYS A 59 15.68 -12.04 -6.23
CA LYS A 59 16.84 -11.84 -5.35
C LYS A 59 16.49 -11.11 -4.05
N ILE A 60 15.26 -10.59 -3.90
CA ILE A 60 14.88 -9.80 -2.72
C ILE A 60 15.00 -10.62 -1.44
N GLY A 61 14.56 -11.87 -1.43
CA GLY A 61 14.68 -12.78 -0.28
C GLY A 61 16.13 -13.18 0.04
N LEU A 62 17.08 -12.89 -0.87
CA LEU A 62 18.50 -13.23 -0.74
C LEU A 62 19.38 -11.99 -0.46
N VAL A 63 18.76 -10.83 -0.20
CA VAL A 63 19.51 -9.59 0.09
C VAL A 63 20.21 -9.73 1.44
N ASN A 64 21.51 -9.48 1.44
CA ASN A 64 22.42 -9.53 2.58
C ASN A 64 23.49 -8.45 2.45
N GLU A 65 24.44 -8.40 3.38
CA GLU A 65 25.52 -7.41 3.45
C GLU A 65 26.31 -7.29 2.13
N ASN A 66 26.57 -8.40 1.44
CA ASN A 66 27.32 -8.41 0.18
C ASN A 66 26.54 -7.83 -1.00
N SER A 67 25.22 -7.71 -0.87
CA SER A 67 24.31 -7.25 -1.92
C SER A 67 23.60 -5.92 -1.62
N TYR A 68 23.78 -5.33 -0.42
CA TYR A 68 23.13 -4.07 -0.05
C TYR A 68 23.47 -2.93 -1.03
N GLY A 69 24.73 -2.75 -1.38
CA GLY A 69 25.13 -1.72 -2.34
C GLY A 69 24.39 -1.85 -3.66
N GLN A 70 24.39 -3.05 -4.25
CA GLN A 70 23.69 -3.32 -5.49
C GLN A 70 22.15 -3.18 -5.35
N PHE A 71 21.60 -3.59 -4.21
CA PHE A 71 20.17 -3.42 -3.92
C PHE A 71 19.76 -1.94 -3.92
N PHE A 72 20.47 -1.09 -3.19
CA PHE A 72 20.16 0.34 -3.12
C PHE A 72 20.44 1.06 -4.44
N ASP A 73 21.53 0.70 -5.13
CA ASP A 73 21.88 1.30 -6.43
C ASP A 73 20.78 1.09 -7.47
N GLN A 74 20.26 -0.13 -7.57
CA GLN A 74 19.20 -0.47 -8.54
C GLN A 74 17.82 -0.01 -8.10
N SER A 75 17.60 0.13 -6.80
CA SER A 75 16.27 0.43 -6.25
C SER A 75 16.00 1.91 -6.06
N ILE A 76 16.99 2.70 -5.63
CA ILE A 76 16.77 4.13 -5.31
C ILE A 76 17.88 5.05 -5.81
N ASN A 77 19.17 4.69 -5.69
CA ASN A 77 20.27 5.59 -6.01
C ASN A 77 20.28 5.99 -7.50
N PHE A 78 19.96 5.06 -8.40
CA PHE A 78 19.80 5.35 -9.81
C PHE A 78 18.73 6.44 -10.05
N ASN A 79 17.57 6.30 -9.39
CA ASN A 79 16.47 7.25 -9.55
C ASN A 79 16.85 8.63 -9.02
N SER A 80 17.47 8.69 -7.85
CA SER A 80 17.93 9.92 -7.21
C SER A 80 18.95 10.64 -8.09
N LYS A 81 19.98 9.93 -8.57
CA LYS A 81 21.02 10.48 -9.45
C LYS A 81 20.44 10.98 -10.77
N LEU A 82 19.52 10.22 -11.39
CA LEU A 82 18.89 10.65 -12.64
C LEU A 82 18.06 11.94 -12.42
N LEU A 83 17.24 11.99 -11.37
CA LEU A 83 16.40 13.15 -11.09
C LEU A 83 17.20 14.40 -10.71
N SER A 84 18.38 14.26 -10.07
CA SER A 84 19.25 15.39 -9.76
C SER A 84 19.89 16.02 -11.00
N LEU A 85 20.16 15.24 -12.05
CA LEU A 85 20.90 15.67 -13.24
C LEU A 85 20.01 15.99 -14.46
N ILE A 86 18.78 15.49 -14.47
CA ILE A 86 17.90 15.63 -15.64
C ILE A 86 17.39 17.05 -15.84
N ASN A 87 17.35 17.52 -17.11
CA ASN A 87 16.70 18.78 -17.42
C ASN A 87 15.18 18.69 -17.21
N LYS A 88 14.72 19.27 -16.13
CA LYS A 88 13.32 19.25 -15.66
C LYS A 88 12.34 19.80 -16.70
N LYS A 89 12.75 20.84 -17.47
CA LYS A 89 11.93 21.45 -18.53
C LYS A 89 11.57 20.46 -19.65
N LYS A 90 12.31 19.36 -19.80
CA LYS A 90 12.02 18.32 -20.80
C LYS A 90 11.00 17.29 -20.33
N ILE A 91 10.71 17.21 -19.04
CA ILE A 91 9.79 16.21 -18.49
C ILE A 91 8.36 16.71 -18.64
N ASN A 92 7.52 15.91 -19.26
CA ASN A 92 6.09 16.14 -19.34
C ASN A 92 5.34 15.42 -18.21
N LYS A 93 5.69 14.15 -17.97
CA LYS A 93 5.03 13.32 -16.96
C LYS A 93 5.96 12.23 -16.44
N ILE A 94 5.79 11.91 -15.17
CA ILE A 94 6.44 10.76 -14.53
C ILE A 94 5.39 9.73 -14.10
N ILE A 95 5.64 8.45 -14.42
CA ILE A 95 4.90 7.32 -13.84
C ILE A 95 5.90 6.51 -13.02
N TYR A 96 5.58 6.25 -11.75
CA TYR A 96 6.38 5.38 -10.90
C TYR A 96 5.63 4.07 -10.63
N SER A 97 6.26 2.94 -10.93
CA SER A 97 5.76 1.60 -10.62
C SER A 97 6.06 1.26 -9.17
N SER A 98 5.12 1.52 -8.29
CA SER A 98 5.14 1.11 -6.90
C SER A 98 4.51 -0.28 -6.72
N SER A 99 4.24 -0.68 -5.49
CA SER A 99 3.79 -2.02 -5.17
C SER A 99 2.76 -2.01 -4.04
N ALA A 100 1.79 -2.92 -4.07
CA ALA A 100 0.85 -3.15 -2.97
C ALA A 100 1.54 -3.62 -1.67
N SER A 101 2.79 -4.10 -1.73
CA SER A 101 3.56 -4.52 -0.55
C SER A 101 3.78 -3.40 0.48
N ILE A 102 3.66 -2.13 0.07
CA ILE A 102 3.80 -0.98 0.97
C ILE A 102 2.71 -0.95 2.06
N TYR A 103 1.52 -1.49 1.78
CA TYR A 103 0.41 -1.51 2.73
C TYR A 103 0.67 -2.42 3.94
N ASN A 104 1.53 -3.43 3.78
CA ASN A 104 1.87 -4.40 4.83
C ASN A 104 3.17 -4.04 5.58
N SER A 105 3.85 -2.97 5.20
CA SER A 105 5.14 -2.56 5.80
C SER A 105 4.99 -1.84 7.14
N ILE A 106 3.77 -1.44 7.49
CA ILE A 106 3.49 -0.60 8.67
C ILE A 106 3.44 -1.41 9.97
N SER A 107 3.32 -2.74 9.91
CA SER A 107 3.33 -3.58 11.12
C SER A 107 4.77 -3.85 11.62
N HIS A 108 5.05 -3.49 12.87
CA HIS A 108 6.40 -3.50 13.47
C HIS A 108 6.92 -4.87 13.95
N ASN A 109 6.33 -5.99 13.58
CA ASN A 109 6.79 -7.30 14.06
C ASN A 109 7.89 -7.88 13.18
N TYR A 110 9.12 -7.82 13.66
CA TYR A 110 10.33 -8.40 13.03
C TYR A 110 10.49 -9.88 13.46
N ILE A 111 9.76 -10.81 12.82
CA ILE A 111 9.76 -12.21 13.30
C ILE A 111 10.55 -13.17 12.38
N SER A 112 10.96 -12.77 11.16
CA SER A 112 11.73 -13.65 10.27
C SER A 112 12.62 -12.87 9.30
N THR A 113 13.73 -13.48 8.85
CA THR A 113 14.63 -12.94 7.82
C THR A 113 13.91 -12.63 6.51
N ASP A 114 12.97 -13.47 6.08
CA ASP A 114 12.10 -13.23 4.91
C ASP A 114 11.19 -12.01 5.13
N GLY A 115 10.70 -11.80 6.35
CA GLY A 115 9.92 -10.62 6.73
C GLY A 115 10.74 -9.34 6.64
N PHE A 116 12.02 -9.37 7.05
CA PHE A 116 12.93 -8.24 7.00
C PHE A 116 13.18 -7.77 5.56
N ASN A 117 13.53 -8.67 4.66
CA ASN A 117 13.80 -8.33 3.27
C ASN A 117 12.56 -7.80 2.52
N ARG A 118 11.36 -8.30 2.85
CA ARG A 118 10.11 -7.77 2.32
C ARG A 118 9.81 -6.37 2.84
N LYS A 119 10.11 -6.09 4.11
CA LYS A 119 9.98 -4.74 4.69
C LYS A 119 10.98 -3.77 4.07
N LEU A 120 12.23 -4.19 3.89
CA LEU A 120 13.26 -3.40 3.20
C LEU A 120 12.82 -3.04 1.77
N TYR A 121 12.25 -4.01 1.04
CA TYR A 121 11.65 -3.77 -0.27
C TYR A 121 10.53 -2.72 -0.20
N ALA A 122 9.59 -2.87 0.71
CA ALA A 122 8.44 -1.98 0.84
C ALA A 122 8.87 -0.57 1.26
N SER A 123 9.78 -0.44 2.24
CA SER A 123 10.33 0.85 2.68
C SER A 123 11.06 1.57 1.55
N THR A 124 11.84 0.85 0.74
CA THR A 124 12.52 1.44 -0.41
C THR A 124 11.54 1.88 -1.49
N LYS A 125 10.41 1.17 -1.67
CA LYS A 125 9.33 1.62 -2.56
C LYS A 125 8.67 2.91 -2.05
N ILE A 126 8.40 3.03 -0.75
CA ILE A 126 7.87 4.25 -0.12
C ILE A 126 8.83 5.43 -0.31
N ASN A 127 10.13 5.21 -0.08
CA ASN A 127 11.14 6.25 -0.27
C ASN A 127 11.19 6.75 -1.72
N ASN A 128 11.01 5.88 -2.70
CA ASN A 128 10.88 6.28 -4.11
C ASN A 128 9.58 7.03 -4.39
N GLU A 129 8.45 6.62 -3.79
CA GLU A 129 7.19 7.40 -3.91
C GLU A 129 7.42 8.83 -3.42
N ASN A 130 8.03 8.99 -2.24
CA ASN A 130 8.36 10.30 -1.66
C ASN A 130 9.34 11.10 -2.52
N LEU A 131 10.38 10.45 -3.07
CA LEU A 131 11.34 11.08 -3.98
C LEU A 131 10.64 11.64 -5.22
N ILE A 132 9.81 10.84 -5.88
CA ILE A 132 9.05 11.24 -7.08
C ILE A 132 8.05 12.35 -6.75
N TYR A 133 7.29 12.20 -5.65
CA TYR A 133 6.35 13.21 -5.19
C TYR A 133 7.04 14.57 -4.97
N ASN A 134 8.11 14.61 -4.17
CA ASN A 134 8.83 15.83 -3.86
C ASN A 134 9.44 16.47 -5.12
N PHE A 135 10.07 15.67 -5.98
CA PHE A 135 10.65 16.16 -7.23
C PHE A 135 9.58 16.78 -8.14
N CYS A 136 8.48 16.09 -8.33
CA CYS A 136 7.39 16.54 -9.22
C CYS A 136 6.68 17.78 -8.67
N SER A 137 6.36 17.79 -7.37
CA SER A 137 5.68 18.93 -6.73
C SER A 137 6.52 20.20 -6.77
N LYS A 138 7.83 20.11 -6.47
CA LYS A 138 8.75 21.28 -6.53
C LYS A 138 8.96 21.82 -7.95
N ASN A 139 8.73 21.02 -8.98
CA ASN A 139 9.01 21.39 -10.37
C ASN A 139 7.76 21.49 -11.26
N ASN A 140 6.56 21.41 -10.67
CA ASN A 140 5.27 21.43 -11.39
C ASN A 140 5.19 20.40 -12.52
N ILE A 141 5.70 19.17 -12.25
CA ILE A 141 5.69 18.07 -13.20
C ILE A 141 4.53 17.12 -12.85
N SER A 142 3.71 16.77 -13.84
CA SER A 142 2.63 15.79 -13.67
C SER A 142 3.19 14.41 -13.33
N TYR A 143 2.57 13.73 -12.34
CA TYR A 143 2.99 12.38 -11.96
C TYR A 143 1.81 11.46 -11.64
N VAL A 144 2.04 10.16 -11.80
CA VAL A 144 1.16 9.12 -11.28
C VAL A 144 2.01 8.05 -10.60
N ILE A 145 1.70 7.76 -9.34
CA ILE A 145 2.27 6.65 -8.59
C ILE A 145 1.30 5.48 -8.71
N ALA A 146 1.74 4.39 -9.34
CA ALA A 146 0.95 3.20 -9.60
C ALA A 146 1.37 2.06 -8.66
N ARG A 147 0.59 1.78 -7.62
CA ARG A 147 0.77 0.69 -6.68
C ARG A 147 0.22 -0.59 -7.29
N ILE A 148 1.09 -1.39 -7.90
CA ILE A 148 0.70 -2.58 -8.64
C ILE A 148 0.50 -3.73 -7.67
N PHE A 149 -0.64 -4.43 -7.80
CA PHE A 149 -0.96 -5.64 -7.05
C PHE A 149 -0.31 -6.87 -7.71
N ASN A 150 -0.72 -8.10 -7.34
CA ASN A 150 0.00 -9.29 -7.76
C ASN A 150 -0.09 -9.51 -9.27
N LEU A 151 0.96 -9.16 -9.97
CA LEU A 151 1.06 -9.20 -11.43
C LEU A 151 1.15 -10.64 -11.94
N TYR A 152 0.44 -10.96 -13.03
CA TYR A 152 0.53 -12.24 -13.73
C TYR A 152 0.35 -12.10 -15.24
N GLY A 153 0.55 -13.18 -15.99
CA GLY A 153 0.23 -13.28 -17.42
C GLY A 153 1.41 -13.02 -18.36
N SER A 154 2.63 -13.06 -17.87
CA SER A 154 3.83 -13.08 -18.73
C SER A 154 4.32 -14.52 -18.94
N LYS A 155 4.76 -14.84 -20.16
CA LYS A 155 5.34 -16.15 -20.47
C LYS A 155 6.65 -16.43 -19.73
N ASN A 156 7.38 -15.36 -19.38
CA ASN A 156 8.68 -15.44 -18.71
C ASN A 156 8.59 -15.12 -17.21
N ASP A 157 7.38 -15.18 -16.64
CA ASP A 157 7.19 -14.98 -15.22
C ASP A 157 7.42 -16.31 -14.48
N GLU A 158 8.58 -16.41 -13.84
CA GLU A 158 8.97 -17.57 -13.03
C GLU A 158 8.60 -17.42 -11.55
N PHE A 159 8.05 -16.25 -11.14
CA PHE A 159 7.96 -15.88 -9.73
C PHE A 159 6.54 -15.78 -9.19
N SER A 160 5.56 -15.42 -10.01
CA SER A 160 4.19 -15.34 -9.54
C SER A 160 3.64 -16.72 -9.20
N ILE A 161 2.83 -16.80 -8.15
CA ILE A 161 2.14 -18.03 -7.79
C ILE A 161 1.27 -18.55 -8.95
N ILE A 162 0.70 -17.64 -9.75
CA ILE A 162 -0.11 -17.98 -10.92
C ILE A 162 0.74 -18.71 -11.97
N SER A 163 1.94 -18.23 -12.26
CA SER A 163 2.85 -18.88 -13.21
C SER A 163 3.32 -20.24 -12.70
N LYS A 164 3.59 -20.36 -11.39
CA LYS A 164 3.93 -21.65 -10.76
C LYS A 164 2.78 -22.67 -10.84
N ILE A 165 1.55 -22.22 -10.60
CA ILE A 165 0.36 -23.07 -10.75
C ILE A 165 0.24 -23.57 -12.18
N ILE A 166 0.41 -22.69 -13.18
CA ILE A 166 0.36 -23.04 -14.59
C ILE A 166 1.47 -24.04 -14.95
N GLU A 167 2.70 -23.78 -14.50
CA GLU A 167 3.83 -24.65 -14.76
C GLU A 167 3.62 -26.05 -14.14
N CYS A 168 3.26 -26.10 -12.87
CA CYS A 168 3.03 -27.36 -12.16
C CYS A 168 1.88 -28.16 -12.78
N PHE A 169 0.81 -27.50 -13.22
CA PHE A 169 -0.30 -28.15 -13.92
C PHE A 169 0.17 -28.76 -15.25
N LYS A 170 0.88 -27.96 -16.09
CA LYS A 170 1.36 -28.42 -17.41
C LYS A 170 2.39 -29.55 -17.31
N LYS A 171 3.23 -29.52 -16.27
CA LYS A 171 4.29 -30.52 -16.06
C LYS A 171 3.90 -31.65 -15.11
N ASN A 172 2.65 -31.73 -14.68
CA ASN A 172 2.14 -32.68 -13.67
C ASN A 172 3.01 -32.69 -12.39
N LYS A 173 3.52 -31.53 -11.98
CA LYS A 173 4.34 -31.35 -10.78
C LYS A 173 3.50 -30.90 -9.60
N LEU A 174 4.02 -31.17 -8.40
CA LEU A 174 3.41 -30.75 -7.14
C LEU A 174 3.71 -29.26 -6.88
N VAL A 175 2.67 -28.47 -6.61
CA VAL A 175 2.83 -27.08 -6.17
C VAL A 175 2.89 -26.98 -4.64
N LYS A 176 3.88 -26.27 -4.11
CA LYS A 176 3.98 -25.96 -2.67
C LYS A 176 3.21 -24.67 -2.38
N ILE A 177 2.30 -24.72 -1.42
CA ILE A 177 1.45 -23.59 -1.02
C ILE A 177 1.77 -23.24 0.41
N PHE A 178 2.35 -22.05 0.61
CA PHE A 178 2.71 -21.55 1.92
C PHE A 178 1.48 -21.01 2.67
N GLN A 179 1.51 -21.05 4.01
CA GLN A 179 0.41 -20.62 4.91
C GLN A 179 -0.92 -21.30 4.59
N GLY A 180 -0.87 -22.57 4.19
CA GLY A 180 -2.09 -23.30 3.78
C GLY A 180 -2.86 -22.67 2.61
N GLY A 181 -2.35 -21.59 2.01
CA GLY A 181 -3.00 -20.84 0.95
C GLY A 181 -4.14 -19.94 1.40
N SER A 182 -4.23 -19.63 2.70
CA SER A 182 -5.28 -18.78 3.29
C SER A 182 -5.20 -17.31 2.86
N ASN A 183 -4.00 -16.83 2.52
CA ASN A 183 -3.79 -15.43 2.15
C ASN A 183 -4.63 -15.02 0.94
N ILE A 184 -5.29 -13.87 1.05
CA ILE A 184 -6.14 -13.29 0.00
C ILE A 184 -5.31 -12.29 -0.81
N ARG A 185 -5.27 -12.47 -2.12
CA ARG A 185 -4.50 -11.65 -3.06
C ARG A 185 -5.35 -11.19 -4.21
N ASP A 186 -5.20 -9.93 -4.56
CA ASP A 186 -5.71 -9.36 -5.81
C ASP A 186 -4.68 -9.60 -6.92
N PHE A 187 -5.11 -10.27 -7.98
CA PHE A 187 -4.26 -10.65 -9.11
C PHE A 187 -4.63 -9.84 -10.35
N ILE A 188 -3.67 -9.11 -10.91
CA ILE A 188 -3.88 -8.30 -12.11
C ILE A 188 -3.05 -8.79 -13.30
N HIS A 189 -3.69 -8.86 -14.46
CA HIS A 189 -3.00 -9.27 -15.69
C HIS A 189 -2.09 -8.16 -16.22
N ILE A 190 -0.88 -8.53 -16.68
CA ILE A 190 0.12 -7.58 -17.18
C ILE A 190 -0.38 -6.67 -18.29
N ASP A 191 -1.22 -7.18 -19.21
CA ASP A 191 -1.79 -6.36 -20.30
C ASP A 191 -2.76 -5.31 -19.78
N ASP A 192 -3.43 -5.54 -18.66
CA ASP A 192 -4.34 -4.57 -18.08
C ASP A 192 -3.56 -3.46 -17.38
N VAL A 193 -2.43 -3.79 -16.74
CA VAL A 193 -1.46 -2.79 -16.26
C VAL A 193 -0.95 -1.94 -17.42
N VAL A 194 -0.56 -2.55 -18.54
CA VAL A 194 -0.11 -1.82 -19.74
C VAL A 194 -1.18 -0.88 -20.28
N LYS A 195 -2.46 -1.29 -20.29
CA LYS A 195 -3.58 -0.40 -20.69
C LYS A 195 -3.71 0.79 -19.73
N VAL A 196 -3.58 0.58 -18.43
CA VAL A 196 -3.58 1.66 -17.44
C VAL A 196 -2.47 2.66 -17.74
N TYR A 197 -1.23 2.21 -17.97
CA TYR A 197 -0.11 3.09 -18.30
C TYR A 197 -0.31 3.86 -19.60
N ALA A 198 -0.81 3.19 -20.64
CA ALA A 198 -1.14 3.84 -21.91
C ALA A 198 -2.22 4.93 -21.73
N HIS A 199 -3.25 4.63 -20.92
CA HIS A 199 -4.29 5.60 -20.59
C HIS A 199 -3.74 6.80 -19.81
N ILE A 200 -2.91 6.56 -18.80
CA ILE A 200 -2.26 7.61 -18.00
C ILE A 200 -1.42 8.54 -18.90
N LEU A 201 -0.63 7.97 -19.80
CA LEU A 201 0.22 8.76 -20.70
C LEU A 201 -0.58 9.64 -21.65
N LYS A 202 -1.75 9.17 -22.11
CA LYS A 202 -2.58 9.85 -23.10
C LYS A 202 -3.56 10.85 -22.48
N ASN A 203 -4.24 10.46 -21.40
CA ASN A 203 -5.48 11.12 -20.97
C ASN A 203 -5.39 11.80 -19.60
N VAL A 204 -4.49 11.36 -18.72
CA VAL A 204 -4.46 11.87 -17.35
C VAL A 204 -3.58 13.11 -17.25
N LYS A 205 -4.14 14.22 -16.78
CA LYS A 205 -3.41 15.48 -16.56
C LYS A 205 -3.15 15.77 -15.09
N LYS A 206 -3.99 15.25 -14.19
CA LYS A 206 -3.87 15.43 -12.73
C LYS A 206 -2.85 14.49 -12.11
N ASN A 207 -2.29 14.91 -10.99
CA ASN A 207 -1.46 14.04 -10.15
C ASN A 207 -2.33 13.01 -9.44
N ALA A 208 -1.83 11.78 -9.30
CA ALA A 208 -2.57 10.72 -8.63
C ALA A 208 -1.65 9.66 -8.01
N VAL A 209 -2.13 9.07 -6.91
CA VAL A 209 -1.65 7.78 -6.39
C VAL A 209 -2.79 6.79 -6.58
N ILE A 210 -2.55 5.70 -7.28
CA ILE A 210 -3.58 4.73 -7.65
C ILE A 210 -3.15 3.30 -7.33
N ASP A 211 -4.12 2.51 -6.91
CA ASP A 211 -3.96 1.05 -6.88
C ASP A 211 -4.25 0.48 -8.25
N VAL A 212 -3.33 -0.35 -8.75
CA VAL A 212 -3.48 -1.05 -10.03
C VAL A 212 -3.70 -2.54 -9.74
N GLY A 213 -4.96 -2.87 -9.54
CA GLY A 213 -5.48 -4.21 -9.23
C GLY A 213 -6.86 -4.41 -9.85
N THR A 214 -7.55 -5.46 -9.46
CA THR A 214 -8.88 -5.80 -9.96
C THR A 214 -10.00 -5.44 -8.97
N GLY A 215 -9.67 -5.10 -7.73
CA GLY A 215 -10.61 -4.94 -6.63
C GLY A 215 -11.24 -6.27 -6.15
N ASN A 216 -10.76 -7.39 -6.69
CA ASN A 216 -11.24 -8.73 -6.37
C ASN A 216 -10.08 -9.58 -5.87
N GLY A 217 -10.12 -9.94 -4.59
CA GLY A 217 -9.13 -10.84 -3.98
C GLY A 217 -9.58 -12.29 -4.03
N SER A 218 -8.64 -13.22 -4.13
CA SER A 218 -8.90 -14.66 -4.02
C SER A 218 -7.90 -15.30 -3.07
N LYS A 219 -8.34 -16.29 -2.30
CA LYS A 219 -7.40 -17.14 -1.55
C LYS A 219 -6.55 -17.93 -2.53
N VAL A 220 -5.26 -18.04 -2.25
CA VAL A 220 -4.35 -18.84 -3.08
C VAL A 220 -4.82 -20.29 -3.20
N ILE A 221 -5.36 -20.84 -2.10
CA ILE A 221 -5.89 -22.22 -2.10
C ILE A 221 -7.11 -22.38 -3.03
N ASP A 222 -7.96 -21.35 -3.14
CA ASP A 222 -9.15 -21.42 -4.02
C ASP A 222 -8.72 -21.43 -5.49
N VAL A 223 -7.64 -20.68 -5.83
CA VAL A 223 -7.06 -20.69 -7.17
C VAL A 223 -6.55 -22.09 -7.53
N VAL A 224 -5.91 -22.77 -6.58
CA VAL A 224 -5.39 -24.15 -6.78
C VAL A 224 -6.54 -25.14 -6.89
N ASN A 225 -7.55 -25.04 -6.01
CA ASN A 225 -8.71 -25.92 -5.98
C ASN A 225 -9.59 -25.81 -7.25
N LEU A 226 -9.45 -24.72 -8.01
CA LEU A 226 -10.10 -24.58 -9.32
C LEU A 226 -9.69 -25.71 -10.27
N PHE A 227 -8.49 -26.27 -10.12
CA PHE A 227 -7.89 -27.30 -10.97
C PHE A 227 -7.77 -28.68 -10.30
N ALA A 228 -8.17 -28.82 -9.03
CA ALA A 228 -8.22 -30.14 -8.39
C ALA A 228 -9.29 -31.06 -9.08
N PRO A 229 -9.05 -32.36 -9.22
CA PRO A 229 -7.91 -33.14 -8.74
C PRO A 229 -6.67 -33.16 -9.65
N LYS A 230 -6.71 -32.54 -10.85
CA LYS A 230 -5.61 -32.60 -11.83
C LYS A 230 -4.34 -31.87 -11.38
N LEU A 231 -4.45 -30.90 -10.46
CA LEU A 231 -3.30 -30.21 -9.87
C LEU A 231 -3.03 -30.76 -8.47
N LYS A 232 -1.92 -31.46 -8.30
CA LYS A 232 -1.44 -31.90 -6.98
C LYS A 232 -0.79 -30.75 -6.23
N TYR A 233 -1.05 -30.64 -4.92
CA TYR A 233 -0.43 -29.61 -4.09
C TYR A 233 -0.11 -30.10 -2.69
N LYS A 234 0.90 -29.46 -2.05
CA LYS A 234 1.26 -29.65 -0.65
C LYS A 234 1.11 -28.32 0.09
N LYS A 235 0.34 -28.34 1.16
CA LYS A 235 0.26 -27.19 2.08
C LYS A 235 1.51 -27.19 2.96
N VAL A 236 2.16 -26.04 3.07
CA VAL A 236 3.30 -25.81 3.97
C VAL A 236 2.85 -24.73 4.95
N ILE A 237 2.78 -25.10 6.24
CA ILE A 237 2.48 -24.15 7.32
C ILE A 237 3.84 -23.70 7.85
N VAL A 238 4.11 -22.40 7.77
CA VAL A 238 5.40 -21.81 8.19
C VAL A 238 5.26 -21.10 9.54
N SER A 239 4.07 -20.59 9.84
CA SER A 239 3.78 -19.89 11.11
C SER A 239 2.28 -19.82 11.37
N THR A 240 1.90 -19.43 12.58
CA THR A 240 0.52 -19.13 13.02
C THR A 240 0.05 -17.72 12.63
N GLN A 241 0.66 -17.10 11.63
CA GLN A 241 0.30 -15.74 11.21
C GLN A 241 -1.13 -15.66 10.69
N GLU A 242 -1.79 -14.57 11.00
CA GLU A 242 -3.11 -14.23 10.48
C GLU A 242 -3.15 -14.19 8.95
N THR A 243 -4.34 -14.39 8.40
CA THR A 243 -4.56 -14.30 6.96
C THR A 243 -4.29 -12.88 6.48
N ASP A 244 -3.28 -12.72 5.62
CA ASP A 244 -2.93 -11.45 5.02
C ASP A 244 -3.87 -11.15 3.82
N ILE A 245 -4.52 -9.98 3.86
CA ILE A 245 -5.48 -9.53 2.84
C ILE A 245 -4.89 -8.36 2.06
N SER A 246 -4.74 -8.55 0.76
CA SER A 246 -4.21 -7.53 -0.16
C SER A 246 -5.13 -7.39 -1.37
N ILE A 247 -6.03 -6.39 -1.33
CA ILE A 247 -7.04 -6.09 -2.36
C ILE A 247 -6.97 -4.61 -2.71
N ALA A 248 -6.95 -4.29 -4.00
CA ALA A 248 -6.87 -2.93 -4.52
C ALA A 248 -8.10 -2.09 -4.18
N ASN A 249 -7.89 -0.82 -3.85
CA ASN A 249 -8.92 0.18 -3.84
C ASN A 249 -9.05 0.77 -5.26
N LEU A 250 -10.17 0.50 -5.93
CA LEU A 250 -10.36 0.93 -7.32
C LEU A 250 -10.80 2.38 -7.47
N ASN A 251 -11.20 3.08 -6.40
CA ASN A 251 -11.74 4.43 -6.55
C ASN A 251 -10.74 5.38 -7.21
N PRO A 252 -9.47 5.51 -6.77
CA PRO A 252 -8.53 6.42 -7.39
C PRO A 252 -8.25 6.11 -8.86
N ILE A 253 -8.24 4.83 -9.27
CA ILE A 253 -8.05 4.49 -10.67
C ILE A 253 -9.30 4.77 -11.50
N LEU A 254 -10.51 4.57 -10.97
CA LEU A 254 -11.76 4.86 -11.65
C LEU A 254 -11.98 6.36 -11.84
N ASP A 255 -11.46 7.21 -10.96
CA ASP A 255 -11.46 8.67 -11.10
C ASP A 255 -10.65 9.17 -12.31
N ILE A 256 -9.64 8.44 -12.71
CA ILE A 256 -8.78 8.80 -13.86
C ILE A 256 -9.02 7.93 -15.07
N TYR A 257 -9.64 6.77 -14.92
CA TYR A 257 -9.95 5.81 -15.97
C TYR A 257 -11.30 5.13 -15.71
N LYS A 258 -12.41 5.89 -15.92
CA LYS A 258 -13.80 5.47 -15.63
C LYS A 258 -14.17 4.09 -16.18
N ASN A 259 -13.70 3.74 -17.38
CA ASN A 259 -14.02 2.49 -18.06
C ASN A 259 -12.98 1.38 -17.81
N PHE A 260 -12.21 1.46 -16.73
CA PHE A 260 -11.26 0.41 -16.39
C PHE A 260 -11.99 -0.91 -16.04
N LYS A 261 -11.74 -1.94 -16.86
CA LYS A 261 -12.31 -3.28 -16.69
C LYS A 261 -11.17 -4.31 -16.81
N PRO A 262 -10.59 -4.74 -15.70
CA PRO A 262 -9.53 -5.74 -15.71
C PRO A 262 -10.07 -7.14 -16.02
N ARG A 263 -9.21 -8.02 -16.53
CA ARG A 263 -9.54 -9.40 -16.87
C ARG A 263 -9.80 -10.23 -15.63
N ALA A 264 -10.74 -11.15 -15.72
CA ALA A 264 -11.00 -12.13 -14.68
C ALA A 264 -9.91 -13.21 -14.68
N LEU A 265 -9.39 -13.52 -13.48
CA LEU A 265 -8.31 -14.49 -13.29
C LEU A 265 -8.73 -15.91 -13.71
N ASP A 266 -9.93 -16.34 -13.30
CA ASP A 266 -10.44 -17.69 -13.60
C ASP A 266 -10.62 -17.92 -15.12
N TYR A 267 -11.09 -16.92 -15.86
CA TYR A 267 -11.18 -16.98 -17.31
C TYR A 267 -9.79 -17.16 -17.95
N TYR A 268 -8.80 -16.36 -17.50
CA TYR A 268 -7.43 -16.46 -17.99
C TYR A 268 -6.84 -17.85 -17.75
N LEU A 269 -6.97 -18.36 -16.51
CA LEU A 269 -6.42 -19.67 -16.13
C LEU A 269 -7.07 -20.81 -16.91
N LYS A 270 -8.39 -20.81 -17.04
CA LYS A 270 -9.12 -21.84 -17.83
C LYS A 270 -8.67 -21.85 -19.28
N LYS A 271 -8.51 -20.68 -19.88
CA LYS A 271 -8.02 -20.51 -21.26
C LYS A 271 -6.59 -20.98 -21.42
N GLU A 272 -5.69 -20.55 -20.55
CA GLU A 272 -4.24 -20.85 -20.63
C GLU A 272 -3.95 -22.34 -20.42
N LEU A 273 -4.71 -22.99 -19.54
CA LEU A 273 -4.57 -24.41 -19.24
C LEU A 273 -5.44 -25.30 -20.13
N LYS A 274 -6.28 -24.73 -21.01
CA LYS A 274 -7.26 -25.46 -21.83
C LYS A 274 -8.12 -26.42 -20.98
N TYR A 275 -8.40 -26.02 -19.73
CA TYR A 275 -9.10 -26.84 -18.76
C TYR A 275 -10.55 -26.41 -18.59
N LYS A 276 -11.49 -27.30 -18.91
CA LYS A 276 -12.92 -27.07 -18.72
C LYS A 276 -13.30 -27.48 -17.29
N THR A 277 -13.85 -26.58 -16.53
CA THR A 277 -14.42 -26.83 -15.20
C THR A 277 -15.59 -25.89 -14.94
N ASN A 278 -16.62 -26.40 -14.29
CA ASN A 278 -17.79 -25.61 -13.85
C ASN A 278 -17.47 -24.84 -12.55
N LYS A 279 -16.35 -25.14 -11.89
CA LYS A 279 -15.92 -24.42 -10.70
C LYS A 279 -15.68 -22.96 -11.04
N LYS A 280 -16.21 -22.07 -10.22
CA LYS A 280 -15.96 -20.62 -10.27
C LYS A 280 -15.02 -20.24 -9.13
N LEU A 281 -14.17 -19.24 -9.36
CA LEU A 281 -13.33 -18.68 -8.33
C LEU A 281 -14.19 -17.80 -7.41
N PHE A 282 -14.00 -17.95 -6.11
CA PHE A 282 -14.61 -17.06 -5.14
C PHE A 282 -13.78 -15.78 -5.04
N PHE A 283 -14.44 -14.62 -5.10
CA PHE A 283 -13.80 -13.33 -5.01
C PHE A 283 -14.22 -12.60 -3.74
N TYR A 284 -13.24 -12.25 -2.93
CA TYR A 284 -13.39 -11.32 -1.83
C TYR A 284 -13.31 -9.90 -2.41
N LYS A 285 -14.34 -9.11 -2.20
CA LYS A 285 -14.30 -7.69 -2.56
C LYS A 285 -13.92 -6.92 -1.31
N LYS A 286 -13.00 -5.95 -1.45
CA LYS A 286 -12.88 -4.90 -0.44
C LYS A 286 -14.27 -4.28 -0.38
N LYS A 287 -14.93 -4.31 0.81
CA LYS A 287 -16.22 -3.63 0.96
C LYS A 287 -16.01 -2.25 0.35
N ARG A 288 -16.80 -1.89 -0.66
CA ARG A 288 -16.91 -0.50 -1.06
C ARG A 288 -17.41 0.20 0.19
N HIS A 289 -16.53 0.88 0.91
CA HIS A 289 -17.03 2.02 1.61
C HIS A 289 -17.61 2.88 0.49
N ASN A 290 -18.92 3.15 0.56
CA ASN A 290 -19.56 4.11 -0.30
C ASN A 290 -18.76 5.40 -0.14
N LEU A 291 -17.90 5.70 -1.11
CA LEU A 291 -17.11 6.92 -1.23
C LEU A 291 -17.97 8.04 -1.84
N ILE A 292 -19.24 8.04 -1.48
CA ILE A 292 -20.13 9.20 -1.48
C ILE A 292 -20.76 9.34 -0.07
N GLN A 293 -20.08 8.91 0.92
CA GLN A 293 -19.88 9.58 2.17
C GLN A 293 -18.40 9.86 2.14
N ASP A 294 -18.07 11.13 2.10
CA ASP A 294 -16.75 11.65 2.40
C ASP A 294 -16.10 10.71 3.39
N ILE A 295 -14.80 10.42 3.22
CA ILE A 295 -14.04 9.88 4.33
C ILE A 295 -14.09 11.02 5.36
N ILE A 296 -15.20 11.12 6.02
CA ILE A 296 -15.31 11.80 7.28
C ILE A 296 -14.52 10.84 8.15
N ASP A 297 -13.25 11.16 8.37
CA ASP A 297 -12.42 10.44 9.32
C ASP A 297 -13.21 10.48 10.64
N GLU A 298 -13.97 9.40 10.90
CA GLU A 298 -14.73 9.28 12.13
C GLU A 298 -13.76 8.95 13.25
N TYR A 299 -13.73 9.83 14.21
CA TYR A 299 -12.87 9.70 15.39
C TYR A 299 -13.66 9.23 16.61
N ILE A 300 -13.00 8.47 17.45
CA ILE A 300 -13.47 8.17 18.81
C ILE A 300 -12.61 8.99 19.77
N ILE A 301 -13.23 9.69 20.70
CA ILE A 301 -12.54 10.43 21.74
C ILE A 301 -12.69 9.68 23.06
N TYR A 302 -11.57 9.21 23.62
CA TYR A 302 -11.53 8.55 24.92
C TYR A 302 -11.21 9.57 26.01
N GLY A 303 -12.21 9.86 26.84
CA GLY A 303 -12.23 10.93 27.85
C GLY A 303 -13.24 12.00 27.50
N THR A 304 -14.15 12.31 28.47
CA THR A 304 -15.21 13.30 28.35
C THR A 304 -14.96 14.57 29.17
N GLY A 305 -13.76 14.70 29.75
CA GLY A 305 -13.33 15.92 30.45
C GLY A 305 -13.00 17.09 29.52
N ASN A 306 -12.58 18.23 30.08
CA ASN A 306 -12.25 19.44 29.29
C ASN A 306 -11.32 19.16 28.11
N ALA A 307 -10.32 18.32 28.27
CA ALA A 307 -9.40 17.94 27.17
C ALA A 307 -10.13 17.21 26.03
N GLY A 308 -11.07 16.29 26.36
CA GLY A 308 -11.87 15.62 25.36
C GLY A 308 -12.79 16.56 24.60
N LEU A 309 -13.37 17.56 25.28
CA LEU A 309 -14.19 18.58 24.64
C LEU A 309 -13.37 19.49 23.73
N GLN A 310 -12.17 19.89 24.13
CA GLN A 310 -11.27 20.66 23.27
C GLN A 310 -10.82 19.89 22.03
N VAL A 311 -10.55 18.59 22.16
CA VAL A 311 -10.25 17.72 21.01
C VAL A 311 -11.45 17.65 20.07
N TYR A 312 -12.67 17.52 20.63
CA TYR A 312 -13.90 17.54 19.83
C TYR A 312 -14.02 18.84 19.04
N ASP A 313 -13.94 20.00 19.71
CA ASP A 313 -14.06 21.30 19.06
C ASP A 313 -13.01 21.51 17.97
N ARG A 314 -11.78 21.03 18.20
CA ARG A 314 -10.71 21.11 17.22
C ARG A 314 -10.97 20.24 16.01
N LEU A 315 -11.35 18.98 16.21
CA LEU A 315 -11.65 18.06 15.10
C LEU A 315 -12.82 18.56 14.25
N ILE A 316 -13.89 19.07 14.87
CA ILE A 316 -15.02 19.67 14.15
C ILE A 316 -14.59 20.89 13.32
N LYS A 317 -13.75 21.79 13.87
CA LYS A 317 -13.20 22.92 13.11
C LYS A 317 -12.37 22.50 11.90
N ASP A 318 -11.71 21.34 11.99
CA ASP A 318 -10.92 20.76 10.89
C ASP A 318 -11.76 19.88 9.94
N GLY A 319 -13.10 19.92 10.06
CA GLY A 319 -14.03 19.19 9.20
C GLY A 319 -14.05 17.68 9.43
N LYS A 320 -13.59 17.22 10.62
CA LYS A 320 -13.59 15.82 11.01
C LYS A 320 -14.90 15.45 11.71
N GLU A 321 -15.35 14.20 11.58
CA GLU A 321 -16.49 13.68 12.32
C GLU A 321 -16.10 12.87 13.55
N ILE A 322 -16.84 13.05 14.62
CA ILE A 322 -16.72 12.24 15.82
C ILE A 322 -17.88 11.24 15.86
N TYR A 323 -17.55 9.98 15.98
CA TYR A 323 -18.55 8.93 16.11
C TYR A 323 -19.17 8.88 17.52
N CYS A 324 -18.30 8.80 18.54
CA CYS A 324 -18.72 8.75 19.94
C CYS A 324 -17.59 9.21 20.87
N PHE A 325 -17.97 9.45 22.12
CA PHE A 325 -17.04 9.52 23.23
C PHE A 325 -16.95 8.17 23.95
N VAL A 326 -15.87 7.95 24.69
CA VAL A 326 -15.70 6.83 25.61
C VAL A 326 -15.25 7.37 26.97
N ASP A 327 -15.83 6.84 28.04
CA ASP A 327 -15.43 7.24 29.37
C ASP A 327 -15.64 6.05 30.36
N ASP A 328 -14.68 5.86 31.27
CA ASP A 328 -14.77 4.82 32.30
C ASP A 328 -15.71 5.23 33.46
N ASN A 329 -16.02 6.53 33.57
CA ASN A 329 -16.94 7.04 34.58
C ASN A 329 -18.39 6.69 34.20
N LYS A 330 -19.02 5.81 34.99
CA LYS A 330 -20.40 5.35 34.78
C LYS A 330 -21.43 6.49 34.75
N SER A 331 -21.18 7.61 35.44
CA SER A 331 -22.09 8.76 35.42
C SER A 331 -22.10 9.50 34.08
N HIS A 332 -21.08 9.37 33.27
CA HIS A 332 -20.96 9.95 31.93
C HIS A 332 -21.55 9.05 30.84
N GLN A 333 -21.52 7.72 31.00
CA GLN A 333 -21.90 6.72 30.00
C GLN A 333 -23.35 6.73 29.55
N LYS A 334 -24.24 7.44 30.23
CA LYS A 334 -25.66 7.55 29.84
C LYS A 334 -26.00 8.91 29.24
N LYS A 335 -25.04 9.79 29.09
CA LYS A 335 -25.22 11.15 28.61
C LYS A 335 -24.90 11.28 27.12
N LEU A 336 -25.48 12.27 26.49
CA LEU A 336 -25.04 12.74 25.17
C LEU A 336 -24.14 13.98 25.39
N ILE A 337 -23.00 13.99 24.73
CA ILE A 337 -22.07 15.15 24.70
C ILE A 337 -22.04 15.64 23.25
N TYR A 338 -22.47 16.87 23.03
CA TYR A 338 -22.64 17.44 21.67
C TYR A 338 -23.46 16.52 20.74
N GLY A 339 -24.50 15.86 21.27
CA GLY A 339 -25.33 14.91 20.52
C GLY A 339 -24.68 13.53 20.26
N LYS A 340 -23.45 13.31 20.71
CA LYS A 340 -22.73 12.04 20.55
C LYS A 340 -22.86 11.16 21.80
N LYS A 341 -23.01 9.85 21.62
CA LYS A 341 -23.10 8.87 22.72
C LYS A 341 -21.78 8.77 23.48
N VAL A 342 -21.87 8.55 24.79
CA VAL A 342 -20.73 8.17 25.63
C VAL A 342 -20.78 6.67 25.91
N LEU A 343 -19.81 5.93 25.41
CA LEU A 343 -19.72 4.49 25.55
C LEU A 343 -18.82 4.10 26.72
N SER A 344 -19.05 2.91 27.30
CA SER A 344 -18.09 2.24 28.16
C SER A 344 -16.99 1.55 27.34
N PHE A 345 -15.89 1.15 28.00
CA PHE A 345 -14.84 0.36 27.34
C PHE A 345 -15.37 -0.96 26.75
N ASP A 346 -16.29 -1.66 27.47
CA ASP A 346 -16.88 -2.90 26.95
C ASP A 346 -17.78 -2.68 25.74
N GLN A 347 -18.51 -1.54 25.71
CA GLN A 347 -19.32 -1.17 24.54
C GLN A 347 -18.42 -0.79 23.36
N LEU A 348 -17.27 -0.13 23.61
CA LEU A 348 -16.27 0.17 22.61
C LEU A 348 -15.67 -1.10 21.98
N GLN A 349 -15.40 -2.13 22.81
CA GLN A 349 -14.93 -3.43 22.30
C GLN A 349 -15.96 -4.09 21.36
N ARG A 350 -17.25 -4.07 21.73
CA ARG A 350 -18.32 -4.60 20.86
C ARG A 350 -18.40 -3.80 19.55
N LEU A 351 -18.32 -2.48 19.62
CA LEU A 351 -18.36 -1.60 18.46
C LEU A 351 -17.25 -1.96 17.45
N SER A 352 -16.05 -2.30 17.91
CA SER A 352 -14.93 -2.66 17.02
C SER A 352 -15.20 -3.89 16.15
N SER A 353 -16.10 -4.79 16.57
CA SER A 353 -16.54 -5.94 15.79
C SER A 353 -17.67 -5.62 14.79
N GLU A 354 -18.40 -4.55 15.02
CA GLU A 354 -19.58 -4.15 14.23
C GLU A 354 -19.28 -3.05 13.21
N LYS A 355 -18.36 -2.15 13.54
CA LYS A 355 -18.03 -0.98 12.73
C LYS A 355 -16.50 -0.75 12.66
N THR A 356 -16.01 -0.45 11.47
CA THR A 356 -14.60 -0.12 11.25
C THR A 356 -14.39 1.38 11.44
N ILE A 357 -14.01 1.79 12.64
CA ILE A 357 -13.49 3.13 12.93
C ILE A 357 -12.01 2.95 13.21
N ASN A 358 -11.16 3.68 12.51
CA ASN A 358 -9.72 3.46 12.58
C ASN A 358 -9.02 4.31 13.65
N ASP A 359 -9.60 5.47 13.97
CA ASP A 359 -8.92 6.52 14.72
C ASP A 359 -9.55 6.73 16.10
N ILE A 360 -8.75 6.57 17.15
CA ILE A 360 -9.13 6.86 18.51
C ILE A 360 -8.09 7.76 19.18
N ILE A 361 -8.56 8.83 19.83
CA ILE A 361 -7.71 9.79 20.53
C ILE A 361 -7.96 9.68 22.03
N ILE A 362 -6.93 9.34 22.80
CA ILE A 362 -6.99 9.31 24.26
C ILE A 362 -6.77 10.76 24.77
N ALA A 363 -7.85 11.39 25.21
CA ALA A 363 -7.89 12.78 25.67
C ALA A 363 -7.99 12.85 27.21
N ILE A 364 -7.05 12.21 27.91
CA ILE A 364 -6.97 12.16 29.39
C ILE A 364 -5.55 12.60 29.81
N PRO A 365 -5.26 13.93 29.83
CA PRO A 365 -3.91 14.42 30.19
C PRO A 365 -3.49 14.14 31.64
N SER A 366 -4.42 13.79 32.52
CA SER A 366 -4.15 13.38 33.90
C SER A 366 -3.69 11.94 34.06
N LEU A 367 -3.77 11.12 32.99
CA LEU A 367 -3.38 9.74 33.02
C LEU A 367 -1.84 9.62 33.08
N ASN A 368 -1.31 8.94 34.10
CA ASN A 368 0.12 8.73 34.17
C ASN A 368 0.62 7.82 33.04
N LEU A 369 1.91 7.94 32.72
CA LEU A 369 2.54 7.24 31.59
C LEU A 369 2.29 5.72 31.60
N LYS A 370 2.39 5.07 32.75
CA LYS A 370 2.17 3.61 32.91
C LYS A 370 0.75 3.20 32.49
N ASN A 371 -0.25 3.96 32.95
CA ASN A 371 -1.64 3.71 32.63
C ASN A 371 -1.97 4.07 31.18
N MET A 372 -1.34 5.14 30.64
CA MET A 372 -1.46 5.51 29.23
C MET A 372 -0.97 4.39 28.31
N ILE A 373 0.22 3.85 28.56
CA ILE A 373 0.79 2.73 27.79
C ILE A 373 -0.13 1.50 27.88
N LYS A 374 -0.65 1.19 29.06
CA LYS A 374 -1.57 0.07 29.27
C LYS A 374 -2.89 0.26 28.50
N LEU A 375 -3.48 1.43 28.55
CA LEU A 375 -4.71 1.75 27.81
C LEU A 375 -4.47 1.73 26.29
N ARG A 376 -3.39 2.36 25.83
CA ARG A 376 -3.00 2.37 24.42
C ARG A 376 -2.80 0.95 23.87
N SER A 377 -2.12 0.09 24.61
CA SER A 377 -1.89 -1.30 24.20
C SER A 377 -3.20 -2.09 24.08
N LYS A 378 -4.15 -1.86 25.00
CA LYS A 378 -5.49 -2.46 24.91
C LYS A 378 -6.25 -1.96 23.69
N LEU A 379 -6.21 -0.66 23.41
CA LEU A 379 -6.93 -0.06 22.29
C LEU A 379 -6.31 -0.43 20.92
N LYS A 380 -4.98 -0.54 20.83
CA LYS A 380 -4.27 -0.98 19.62
C LYS A 380 -4.64 -2.41 19.18
N PHE A 381 -5.20 -3.21 20.08
CA PHE A 381 -5.73 -4.52 19.73
C PHE A 381 -6.97 -4.43 18.83
N PHE A 382 -7.74 -3.34 18.94
CA PHE A 382 -9.01 -3.14 18.26
C PHE A 382 -8.97 -2.04 17.19
N TYR A 383 -8.08 -1.05 17.33
CA TYR A 383 -8.01 0.15 16.50
C TYR A 383 -6.62 0.34 15.90
N ASN A 384 -6.56 0.74 14.63
CA ASN A 384 -5.29 0.88 13.90
C ASN A 384 -4.48 2.11 14.37
N ASN A 385 -5.16 3.24 14.56
CA ASN A 385 -4.56 4.51 14.92
C ASN A 385 -4.99 4.91 16.34
N VAL A 386 -4.10 4.78 17.30
CA VAL A 386 -4.35 5.19 18.69
C VAL A 386 -3.39 6.33 19.04
N SER A 387 -3.93 7.55 18.99
CA SER A 387 -3.26 8.79 19.36
C SER A 387 -3.56 9.18 20.81
N PHE A 388 -2.81 10.08 21.39
CA PHE A 388 -3.10 10.60 22.73
C PHE A 388 -2.60 12.03 22.90
N LEU A 389 -3.19 12.75 23.87
CA LEU A 389 -2.72 14.04 24.30
C LEU A 389 -1.58 13.87 25.33
N PRO A 390 -0.53 14.72 25.26
CA PRO A 390 0.51 14.76 26.28
C PRO A 390 -0.05 15.22 27.63
N GLU A 391 0.72 15.00 28.71
CA GLU A 391 0.35 15.53 30.04
C GLU A 391 0.16 17.05 29.98
N LYS A 392 -0.78 17.58 30.77
CA LYS A 392 -1.16 19.02 30.77
C LYS A 392 0.04 19.95 30.91
N LYS A 393 1.03 19.58 31.73
CA LYS A 393 2.29 20.38 31.93
C LYS A 393 3.18 20.46 30.68
N ASN A 394 2.94 19.62 29.67
CA ASN A 394 3.71 19.55 28.42
C ASN A 394 2.96 20.17 27.23
N LEU A 395 1.76 20.70 27.45
CA LEU A 395 1.04 21.50 26.45
C LEU A 395 1.63 22.89 26.40
N LEU A 396 2.06 23.33 25.23
CA LEU A 396 2.70 24.68 25.03
C LEU A 396 1.69 25.83 25.10
N SER A 397 0.39 25.55 25.10
CA SER A 397 -0.69 26.53 25.21
C SER A 397 -1.91 25.91 25.87
N ASP A 398 -2.83 26.75 26.37
CA ASP A 398 -4.14 26.31 26.87
C ASP A 398 -5.07 25.79 25.76
N TYR A 399 -4.68 25.93 24.51
CA TYR A 399 -5.42 25.42 23.33
C TYR A 399 -4.70 24.23 22.72
N ILE A 400 -5.44 23.13 22.47
CA ILE A 400 -4.94 21.93 21.84
C ILE A 400 -4.86 22.14 20.33
N SER A 401 -3.67 21.91 19.74
CA SER A 401 -3.46 21.88 18.29
C SER A 401 -3.40 20.43 17.78
N LEU A 402 -3.56 20.22 16.46
CA LEU A 402 -3.37 18.87 15.87
C LEU A 402 -1.95 18.36 16.04
N SER A 403 -0.95 19.23 16.11
CA SER A 403 0.44 18.86 16.40
C SER A 403 0.65 18.31 17.81
N ASP A 404 -0.27 18.61 18.74
CA ASP A 404 -0.24 18.09 20.11
C ASP A 404 -0.78 16.66 20.21
N ILE A 405 -1.44 16.17 19.14
CA ILE A 405 -2.00 14.81 19.05
C ILE A 405 -0.94 13.91 18.43
N GLY A 406 -0.19 13.17 19.24
CA GLY A 406 0.92 12.34 18.77
C GLY A 406 0.52 10.90 18.42
N ASN A 407 0.97 10.42 17.24
CA ASN A 407 0.84 9.01 16.84
C ASN A 407 1.94 8.10 17.43
N ASP A 408 3.14 8.62 17.71
CA ASP A 408 4.34 7.87 18.13
C ASP A 408 4.91 8.24 19.49
N GLY A 409 4.09 8.74 20.33
CA GLY A 409 4.38 9.50 21.54
C GLY A 409 5.10 8.83 22.70
N ILE A 410 5.70 7.64 22.58
CA ILE A 410 6.58 7.10 23.65
C ILE A 410 7.95 7.77 23.59
N SER A 411 8.51 8.00 22.41
CA SER A 411 9.79 8.67 22.22
C SER A 411 9.76 10.14 22.68
N ASN A 412 8.66 10.85 22.45
CA ASN A 412 8.50 12.24 22.90
C ASN A 412 8.30 12.36 24.42
N PHE A 413 7.89 11.29 25.12
CA PHE A 413 7.82 11.26 26.58
C PHE A 413 9.17 10.93 27.24
N ILE A 414 10.01 10.11 26.57
CA ILE A 414 11.31 9.67 27.10
C ILE A 414 12.37 10.74 26.92
N ASN A 415 12.39 11.46 25.79
CA ASN A 415 13.40 12.50 25.47
C ASN A 415 13.16 13.86 26.14
N ARG A 416 12.15 14.00 27.02
CA ARG A 416 11.87 15.25 27.75
C ARG A 416 12.10 15.11 29.27
N LYS A 417 12.84 14.09 29.69
CA LYS A 417 13.28 13.90 31.09
C LYS A 417 14.77 14.17 31.32
N GLU A 418 15.44 14.84 30.38
CA GLU A 418 16.76 15.42 30.63
C GLU A 418 16.68 16.95 30.67
#